data_37e983a7dcb65814900560835d93a50e
#
_entry.id   37e983a7dcb65814900560835d93a50e
#
_cell.length_a   1.000
_cell.length_b   1.000
_cell.length_c   1.000
_cell.angle_alpha   90.00
_cell.angle_beta   90.00
_cell.angle_gamma   90.00
#
_symmetry.space_group_name_H-M   'P 1'
#
loop_
_entity.id
_entity.type
_entity.pdbx_description
1 polymer ?
#
loop_
_entity_poly.entity_id
_entity_poly.type
_entity_poly.pdbx_seq_one_letter_code
_entity_poly.pdbx_strand_id
1 'polypeptide(L)'
;MSPALASVVLEHDRYRSPSPCNALTVDVEEHFQVAAFEGQIARDSWDGHASRVVPNTSRVLDIFAAQGVRGTFFVLGWVARRYPELIRRIVADGHELASHGYDHTRVIYMDAARFRDD
;
A
#
# COMPACT_ATOMS: atom_id res chain seq x y z
N MET A 1 16.48 -34.99 -41.83
CA MET A 1 15.61 -34.20 -40.95
C MET A 1 16.44 -33.08 -40.33
N SER A 2 16.10 -31.86 -40.61
CA SER A 2 16.89 -30.66 -40.26
C SER A 2 16.68 -30.28 -38.79
N PRO A 3 17.70 -29.98 -38.02
CA PRO A 3 17.59 -29.63 -36.58
C PRO A 3 16.93 -28.28 -36.29
N ALA A 4 16.48 -27.56 -37.33
CA ALA A 4 15.92 -26.20 -37.17
C ALA A 4 14.45 -26.13 -36.71
N LEU A 5 13.73 -27.27 -36.68
CA LEU A 5 12.31 -27.25 -36.28
C LEU A 5 12.05 -27.58 -34.81
N ALA A 6 13.08 -28.04 -34.08
CA ALA A 6 12.93 -28.34 -32.65
C ALA A 6 13.10 -27.10 -31.72
N SER A 7 13.74 -26.01 -32.21
CA SER A 7 13.95 -24.81 -31.40
C SER A 7 12.80 -23.81 -31.44
N VAL A 8 11.89 -23.91 -32.41
CA VAL A 8 10.75 -22.97 -32.54
C VAL A 8 9.61 -23.30 -31.57
N VAL A 9 9.49 -24.56 -31.14
CA VAL A 9 8.41 -24.98 -30.24
C VAL A 9 8.67 -24.57 -28.77
N LEU A 10 9.93 -24.32 -28.40
CA LEU A 10 10.29 -23.96 -27.03
C LEU A 10 10.20 -22.46 -26.73
N GLU A 11 10.09 -21.59 -27.75
CA GLU A 11 9.94 -20.14 -27.52
C GLU A 11 8.51 -19.70 -27.29
N HIS A 12 7.51 -20.48 -27.71
CA HIS A 12 6.09 -20.13 -27.51
C HIS A 12 5.61 -20.26 -26.06
N ASP A 13 6.29 -21.05 -25.23
CA ASP A 13 5.90 -21.26 -23.83
C ASP A 13 6.42 -20.14 -22.89
N ARG A 14 7.34 -19.28 -23.37
CA ARG A 14 7.86 -18.13 -22.60
C ARG A 14 6.91 -16.93 -22.59
N TYR A 15 5.86 -16.94 -23.40
CA TYR A 15 4.86 -15.86 -23.50
C TYR A 15 3.46 -16.27 -23.04
N ARG A 16 3.35 -17.33 -22.25
CA ARG A 16 2.12 -17.54 -21.51
C ARG A 16 2.04 -16.42 -20.47
N SER A 17 1.20 -15.43 -20.72
CA SER A 17 0.82 -14.45 -19.72
C SER A 17 0.38 -15.21 -18.47
N PRO A 18 0.94 -14.88 -17.30
CA PRO A 18 0.46 -15.48 -16.06
C PRO A 18 -1.06 -15.30 -15.98
N SER A 19 -1.76 -16.30 -15.46
CA SER A 19 -3.19 -16.16 -15.22
C SER A 19 -3.48 -14.85 -14.52
N PRO A 20 -4.53 -14.09 -14.90
CA PRO A 20 -4.84 -12.83 -14.26
C PRO A 20 -4.95 -13.05 -12.75
N CYS A 21 -4.24 -12.22 -11.99
CA CYS A 21 -4.23 -12.21 -10.54
C CYS A 21 -4.91 -10.93 -10.06
N ASN A 22 -5.87 -11.05 -9.16
CA ASN A 22 -6.48 -9.89 -8.51
C ASN A 22 -5.55 -9.38 -7.41
N ALA A 23 -5.45 -8.05 -7.28
CA ALA A 23 -4.75 -7.41 -6.19
C ALA A 23 -5.77 -6.82 -5.19
N LEU A 24 -5.50 -7.00 -3.90
CA LEU A 24 -6.18 -6.30 -2.82
C LEU A 24 -5.24 -5.26 -2.24
N THR A 25 -5.65 -4.01 -2.23
CA THR A 25 -4.88 -2.92 -1.67
C THR A 25 -5.67 -2.19 -0.60
N VAL A 26 -4.97 -1.68 0.39
CA VAL A 26 -5.54 -0.91 1.51
C VAL A 26 -4.67 0.31 1.73
N ASP A 27 -5.28 1.50 1.67
CA ASP A 27 -4.64 2.73 2.09
C ASP A 27 -4.80 2.88 3.60
N VAL A 28 -3.66 2.99 4.30
CA VAL A 28 -3.61 3.07 5.76
C VAL A 28 -3.35 4.51 6.15
N GLU A 29 -4.44 5.21 6.38
CA GLU A 29 -4.48 6.63 6.71
C GLU A 29 -5.63 6.94 7.66
N GLU A 30 -5.58 8.08 8.33
CA GLU A 30 -6.67 8.58 9.16
C GLU A 30 -7.73 9.25 8.29
N HIS A 31 -8.97 9.21 8.74
CA HIS A 31 -10.10 9.82 8.02
C HIS A 31 -9.92 11.31 7.74
N PHE A 32 -9.13 12.01 8.55
CA PHE A 32 -8.85 13.44 8.39
C PHE A 32 -7.68 13.73 7.44
N GLN A 33 -6.99 12.70 6.93
CA GLN A 33 -5.84 12.84 6.01
C GLN A 33 -6.23 12.73 4.55
N VAL A 34 -7.46 12.30 4.26
CA VAL A 34 -7.95 12.13 2.89
C VAL A 34 -8.07 13.49 2.17
N ALA A 35 -7.80 13.48 0.87
CA ALA A 35 -7.83 14.69 0.05
C ALA A 35 -9.16 15.47 0.11
N ALA A 36 -10.28 14.77 0.37
CA ALA A 36 -11.60 15.38 0.49
C ALA A 36 -11.70 16.40 1.63
N PHE A 37 -10.88 16.27 2.67
CA PHE A 37 -10.88 17.17 3.83
C PHE A 37 -9.68 18.14 3.87
N GLU A 38 -8.81 18.12 2.88
CA GLU A 38 -7.58 18.92 2.85
C GLU A 38 -7.84 20.44 3.02
N GLY A 39 -8.96 20.95 2.51
CA GLY A 39 -9.35 22.35 2.68
C GLY A 39 -10.13 22.67 3.97
N GLN A 40 -10.48 21.65 4.76
CA GLN A 40 -11.34 21.79 5.95
C GLN A 40 -10.60 21.43 7.24
N ILE A 41 -9.63 20.53 7.18
CA ILE A 41 -8.87 20.06 8.32
C ILE A 41 -7.39 20.39 8.09
N ALA A 42 -6.89 21.35 8.83
CA ALA A 42 -5.49 21.74 8.75
C ALA A 42 -4.57 20.64 9.30
N ARG A 43 -3.39 20.45 8.67
CA ARG A 43 -2.43 19.41 9.09
C ARG A 43 -1.92 19.58 10.52
N ASP A 44 -1.77 20.81 10.98
CA ASP A 44 -1.34 21.11 12.35
C ASP A 44 -2.40 20.75 13.42
N SER A 45 -3.64 20.52 13.01
CA SER A 45 -4.71 20.08 13.90
C SER A 45 -4.83 18.55 14.02
N TRP A 46 -4.11 17.77 13.23
CA TRP A 46 -4.26 16.30 13.16
C TRP A 46 -4.05 15.61 14.52
N ASP A 47 -3.15 16.12 15.34
CA ASP A 47 -2.90 15.55 16.68
C ASP A 47 -4.08 15.69 17.65
N GLY A 48 -5.00 16.60 17.37
CA GLY A 48 -6.21 16.82 18.14
C GLY A 48 -7.38 15.93 17.74
N HIS A 49 -7.30 15.23 16.63
CA HIS A 49 -8.38 14.35 16.15
C HIS A 49 -8.27 12.95 16.74
N ALA A 50 -9.42 12.34 17.00
CA ALA A 50 -9.48 10.96 17.48
C ALA A 50 -9.00 10.00 16.40
N SER A 51 -7.98 9.20 16.71
CA SER A 51 -7.45 8.18 15.82
C SER A 51 -8.41 7.00 15.66
N ARG A 52 -8.55 6.53 14.45
CA ARG A 52 -9.32 5.32 14.09
C ARG A 52 -8.51 4.34 13.24
N VAL A 53 -7.33 4.73 12.77
CA VAL A 53 -6.53 3.91 11.85
C VAL A 53 -6.15 2.57 12.48
N VAL A 54 -5.73 2.55 13.75
CA VAL A 54 -5.30 1.32 14.42
C VAL A 54 -6.44 0.31 14.54
N PRO A 55 -7.60 0.63 15.16
CA PRO A 55 -8.69 -0.34 15.30
C PRO A 55 -9.28 -0.75 13.94
N ASN A 56 -9.40 0.16 12.99
CA ASN A 56 -9.94 -0.15 11.67
C ASN A 56 -9.01 -1.05 10.86
N THR A 57 -7.72 -0.73 10.79
CA THR A 57 -6.74 -1.57 10.09
C THR A 57 -6.61 -2.94 10.74
N SER A 58 -6.62 -3.00 12.08
CA SER A 58 -6.63 -4.27 12.80
C SER A 58 -7.81 -5.15 12.40
N ARG A 59 -8.99 -4.57 12.27
CA ARG A 59 -10.18 -5.30 11.81
C ARG A 59 -10.05 -5.80 10.38
N VAL A 60 -9.47 -5.01 9.48
CA VAL A 60 -9.18 -5.44 8.10
C VAL A 60 -8.21 -6.63 8.10
N LEU A 61 -7.14 -6.56 8.90
CA LEU A 61 -6.18 -7.65 9.04
C LEU A 61 -6.85 -8.94 9.55
N ASP A 62 -7.73 -8.84 10.55
CA ASP A 62 -8.47 -9.98 11.07
C ASP A 62 -9.39 -10.62 10.00
N ILE A 63 -10.04 -9.78 9.17
CA ILE A 63 -10.87 -10.26 8.06
C ILE A 63 -10.00 -10.97 7.00
N PHE A 64 -8.86 -10.38 6.65
CA PHE A 64 -7.95 -10.97 5.67
C PHE A 64 -7.40 -12.31 6.16
N ALA A 65 -7.02 -12.39 7.44
CA ALA A 65 -6.59 -13.64 8.06
C ALA A 65 -7.69 -14.70 8.03
N ALA A 66 -8.93 -14.34 8.39
CA ALA A 66 -10.06 -15.26 8.38
C ALA A 66 -10.39 -15.79 6.98
N GLN A 67 -10.12 -15.02 5.92
CA GLN A 67 -10.34 -15.40 4.54
C GLN A 67 -9.09 -16.01 3.86
N GLY A 68 -7.96 -16.08 4.57
CA GLY A 68 -6.72 -16.60 4.00
C GLY A 68 -6.16 -15.77 2.84
N VAL A 69 -6.48 -14.47 2.80
CA VAL A 69 -6.04 -13.56 1.74
C VAL A 69 -4.92 -12.64 2.21
N ARG A 70 -4.11 -12.19 1.26
CA ARG A 70 -3.05 -11.21 1.47
C ARG A 70 -3.28 -10.01 0.58
N GLY A 71 -2.80 -8.85 1.04
CA GLY A 71 -2.90 -7.61 0.30
C GLY A 71 -1.67 -6.75 0.45
N THR A 72 -1.65 -5.64 -0.28
CA THR A 72 -0.66 -4.59 -0.17
C THR A 72 -1.23 -3.43 0.64
N PHE A 73 -0.54 -3.04 1.70
CA PHE A 73 -0.93 -1.94 2.58
C PHE A 73 -0.06 -0.72 2.29
N PHE A 74 -0.66 0.29 1.69
CA PHE A 74 -0.02 1.58 1.41
C PHE A 74 -0.18 2.45 2.65
N VAL A 75 0.91 2.69 3.36
CA VAL A 75 0.89 3.36 4.67
C VAL A 75 1.49 4.75 4.57
N LEU A 76 0.78 5.76 5.11
CA LEU A 76 1.36 7.09 5.30
C LEU A 76 2.50 7.05 6.32
N GLY A 77 3.59 7.73 6.04
CA GLY A 77 4.74 7.85 6.94
C GLY A 77 4.35 8.43 8.31
N TRP A 78 3.41 9.37 8.34
CA TRP A 78 2.84 9.92 9.58
C TRP A 78 2.20 8.83 10.46
N VAL A 79 1.45 7.90 9.86
CA VAL A 79 0.83 6.77 10.55
C VAL A 79 1.90 5.79 11.03
N ALA A 80 2.85 5.43 10.15
CA ALA A 80 3.93 4.50 10.46
C ALA A 80 4.78 4.97 11.64
N ARG A 81 5.11 6.26 11.69
CA ARG A 81 5.86 6.86 12.78
C ARG A 81 5.10 6.83 14.11
N ARG A 82 3.78 7.04 14.06
CA ARG A 82 2.93 7.13 15.26
C ARG A 82 2.54 5.78 15.81
N TYR A 83 2.35 4.79 14.93
CA TYR A 83 1.86 3.45 15.28
C TYR A 83 2.76 2.34 14.72
N PRO A 84 4.04 2.27 15.15
CA PRO A 84 4.99 1.29 14.62
C PRO A 84 4.56 -0.17 14.86
N GLU A 85 3.79 -0.44 15.91
CA GLU A 85 3.27 -1.79 16.18
C GLU A 85 2.26 -2.25 15.13
N LEU A 86 1.46 -1.31 14.57
CA LEU A 86 0.55 -1.62 13.47
C LEU A 86 1.35 -2.07 12.23
N ILE A 87 2.45 -1.38 11.94
CA ILE A 87 3.31 -1.72 10.80
C ILE A 87 3.93 -3.10 10.98
N ARG A 88 4.44 -3.40 12.18
CA ARG A 88 4.98 -4.72 12.51
C ARG A 88 3.93 -5.82 12.33
N ARG A 89 2.69 -5.56 12.75
CA ARG A 89 1.60 -6.51 12.58
C ARG A 89 1.28 -6.76 11.11
N ILE A 90 1.16 -5.73 10.27
CA ILE A 90 0.91 -5.88 8.82
C ILE A 90 1.96 -6.82 8.20
N VAL A 91 3.24 -6.60 8.50
CA VAL A 91 4.33 -7.43 7.97
C VAL A 91 4.30 -8.84 8.55
N ALA A 92 4.08 -8.99 9.87
CA ALA A 92 4.03 -10.29 10.55
C ALA A 92 2.88 -11.16 10.04
N ASP A 93 1.74 -10.57 9.68
CA ASP A 93 0.59 -11.26 9.09
C ASP A 93 0.84 -11.63 7.61
N GLY A 94 2.02 -11.29 7.05
CA GLY A 94 2.48 -11.69 5.71
C GLY A 94 1.94 -10.82 4.58
N HIS A 95 1.50 -9.61 4.86
CA HIS A 95 1.08 -8.64 3.87
C HIS A 95 2.27 -7.85 3.31
N GLU A 96 2.12 -7.32 2.10
CA GLU A 96 3.08 -6.40 1.53
C GLU A 96 2.89 -5.01 2.14
N LEU A 97 4.00 -4.37 2.51
CA LEU A 97 4.03 -3.00 3.00
C LEU A 97 4.54 -2.08 1.89
N ALA A 98 3.82 -1.01 1.61
CA ALA A 98 4.17 0.00 0.62
C ALA A 98 4.02 1.41 1.18
N SER A 99 4.68 2.38 0.56
CA SER A 99 4.58 3.78 0.93
C SER A 99 3.36 4.44 0.29
N HIS A 100 2.70 5.32 1.06
CA HIS A 100 1.64 6.22 0.60
C HIS A 100 2.05 7.71 0.72
N GLY A 101 3.37 7.98 0.72
CA GLY A 101 3.93 9.29 1.08
C GLY A 101 3.94 9.50 2.59
N TYR A 102 4.40 10.67 3.04
CA TYR A 102 4.46 10.95 4.47
C TYR A 102 3.13 11.49 5.01
N ASP A 103 2.59 12.56 4.40
CA ASP A 103 1.46 13.34 4.91
C ASP A 103 0.33 13.55 3.90
N HIS A 104 0.25 12.68 2.89
CA HIS A 104 -0.72 12.75 1.80
C HIS A 104 -0.58 14.00 0.91
N THR A 105 0.58 14.67 0.92
CA THR A 105 0.84 15.77 -0.02
C THR A 105 1.00 15.22 -1.43
N ARG A 106 0.30 15.81 -2.40
CA ARG A 106 0.39 15.36 -3.79
C ARG A 106 1.76 15.71 -4.37
N VAL A 107 2.38 14.78 -5.07
CA VAL A 107 3.70 14.92 -5.69
C VAL A 107 3.77 16.12 -6.63
N ILE A 108 2.67 16.49 -7.30
CA ILE A 108 2.62 17.67 -8.18
C ILE A 108 2.88 19.00 -7.46
N TYR A 109 2.79 19.03 -6.12
CA TYR A 109 3.08 20.20 -5.29
C TYR A 109 4.45 20.12 -4.60
N MET A 110 5.23 19.09 -4.91
CA MET A 110 6.57 18.89 -4.35
C MET A 110 7.65 19.29 -5.36
N ASP A 111 8.69 19.92 -4.89
CA ASP A 111 9.96 19.98 -5.61
C ASP A 111 10.77 18.70 -5.33
N ALA A 112 11.91 18.55 -6.02
CA ALA A 112 12.75 17.35 -5.90
C ALA A 112 13.34 17.17 -4.49
N ALA A 113 13.57 18.24 -3.75
CA ALA A 113 14.08 18.16 -2.38
C ALA A 113 12.98 17.63 -1.44
N ARG A 114 11.80 18.24 -1.48
CA ARG A 114 10.65 17.81 -0.69
C ARG A 114 10.24 16.37 -0.99
N PHE A 115 10.20 15.98 -2.28
CA PHE A 115 9.88 14.60 -2.66
C PHE A 115 10.89 13.58 -2.11
N ARG A 116 12.17 13.98 -2.01
CA ARG A 116 13.21 13.12 -1.44
C ARG A 116 13.09 12.97 0.08
N ASP A 117 12.59 14.01 0.74
CA ASP A 117 12.41 14.05 2.19
C ASP A 117 11.08 13.42 2.64
N ASP A 118 10.10 13.31 1.72
CA ASP A 118 8.81 12.65 1.94
C ASP A 118 8.94 11.13 1.97
#